data_747a740fa3e6841b27cc6c227760ae01
#
_entry.id   747a740fa3e6841b27cc6c227760ae01
#
_cell.length_a   1.000
_cell.length_b   1.000
_cell.length_c   1.000
_cell.angle_alpha   90.00
_cell.angle_beta   90.00
_cell.angle_gamma   90.00
#
_symmetry.space_group_name_H-M   'P 1'
#
loop_
_entity.id
_entity.type
_entity.pdbx_description
1 polymer ?
#
loop_
_entity_poly.entity_id
_entity_poly.type
_entity_poly.pdbx_seq_one_letter_code
_entity_poly.pdbx_strand_id
1 'polypeptide(L)'
;MRKQFAFLAVGGLTLGLMAVLGSAQMDKAARPSPAAKASCTLADGKTITVDYSSPRAKGRKIYGGLVPYGEVWRAGANEATTFVTTTDLMVGGTHVPAGNYTLFVIPDKDKWTLIISKKTGEWGIPYPGADSDLARVDMKVSTIPSTVENFTIALGKAPKGCPLIMEWETTRASVDISKM
;
A
#
# COMPACT_ATOMS: atom_id res chain seq x y z
N MET A 1 -67.67 1.12 -56.54
CA MET A 1 -67.30 0.21 -55.39
C MET A 1 -65.81 0.29 -55.14
N ARG A 2 -65.39 1.07 -54.19
CA ARG A 2 -63.95 1.19 -53.78
C ARG A 2 -63.75 0.45 -52.44
N LYS A 3 -62.95 -0.60 -52.47
CA LYS A 3 -62.54 -1.33 -51.30
C LYS A 3 -61.32 -0.65 -50.67
N GLN A 4 -61.46 -0.14 -49.45
CA GLN A 4 -60.34 0.37 -48.66
C GLN A 4 -59.70 -0.77 -47.89
N PHE A 5 -58.42 -0.97 -48.05
CA PHE A 5 -57.60 -1.87 -47.24
C PHE A 5 -56.96 -1.06 -46.11
N ALA A 6 -57.32 -1.42 -44.86
CA ALA A 6 -56.69 -0.88 -43.68
C ALA A 6 -55.43 -1.67 -43.35
N PHE A 7 -54.28 -1.00 -43.31
CA PHE A 7 -53.04 -1.56 -42.84
C PHE A 7 -52.92 -1.33 -41.31
N LEU A 8 -52.95 -2.42 -40.57
CA LEU A 8 -52.64 -2.43 -39.16
C LEU A 8 -51.09 -2.47 -39.01
N ALA A 9 -50.48 -1.38 -38.52
CA ALA A 9 -49.10 -1.34 -38.13
C ALA A 9 -48.96 -1.86 -36.69
N VAL A 10 -48.39 -3.06 -36.53
CA VAL A 10 -47.99 -3.61 -35.22
C VAL A 10 -46.65 -3.05 -34.88
N GLY A 11 -46.63 -2.05 -33.98
CA GLY A 11 -45.39 -1.49 -33.44
C GLY A 11 -44.88 -2.40 -32.33
N GLY A 12 -43.86 -3.19 -32.62
CA GLY A 12 -43.14 -3.97 -31.63
C GLY A 12 -42.21 -3.09 -30.79
N LEU A 13 -42.57 -2.82 -29.56
CA LEU A 13 -41.74 -2.15 -28.55
C LEU A 13 -40.74 -3.16 -27.98
N THR A 14 -39.52 -3.24 -28.51
CA THR A 14 -38.44 -4.04 -27.92
C THR A 14 -37.83 -3.26 -26.77
N LEU A 15 -38.23 -3.60 -25.54
CA LEU A 15 -37.55 -3.16 -24.33
C LEU A 15 -36.16 -3.82 -24.27
N GLY A 16 -35.12 -3.08 -24.65
CA GLY A 16 -33.74 -3.48 -24.47
C GLY A 16 -33.38 -3.44 -22.99
N LEU A 17 -33.33 -4.62 -22.36
CA LEU A 17 -32.82 -4.79 -21.01
C LEU A 17 -31.28 -4.60 -21.04
N MET A 18 -30.80 -3.38 -20.83
CA MET A 18 -29.39 -3.13 -20.60
C MET A 18 -29.03 -3.68 -19.21
N ALA A 19 -28.46 -4.88 -19.16
CA ALA A 19 -27.81 -5.40 -17.98
C ALA A 19 -26.56 -4.56 -17.71
N VAL A 20 -26.65 -3.62 -16.77
CA VAL A 20 -25.51 -2.93 -16.20
C VAL A 20 -24.76 -3.97 -15.38
N LEU A 21 -23.70 -4.56 -15.96
CA LEU A 21 -22.71 -5.34 -15.23
C LEU A 21 -21.93 -4.37 -14.36
N GLY A 22 -22.51 -4.01 -13.21
CA GLY A 22 -21.80 -3.34 -12.13
C GLY A 22 -20.72 -4.31 -11.64
N SER A 23 -19.47 -4.07 -11.98
CA SER A 23 -18.33 -4.72 -11.34
C SER A 23 -18.43 -4.37 -9.85
N ALA A 24 -18.92 -5.30 -9.04
CA ALA A 24 -18.94 -5.16 -7.58
C ALA A 24 -17.47 -5.05 -7.13
N GLN A 25 -16.99 -3.83 -7.01
CA GLN A 25 -15.66 -3.55 -6.44
C GLN A 25 -15.74 -3.92 -4.96
N MET A 26 -15.16 -5.06 -4.63
CA MET A 26 -15.15 -5.57 -3.26
C MET A 26 -14.59 -4.47 -2.33
N ASP A 27 -15.34 -4.12 -1.28
CA ASP A 27 -14.92 -3.15 -0.30
C ASP A 27 -13.51 -3.51 0.20
N LYS A 28 -12.60 -2.55 0.15
CA LYS A 28 -11.20 -2.74 0.57
C LYS A 28 -11.08 -3.21 2.02
N ALA A 29 -12.06 -2.85 2.87
CA ALA A 29 -12.13 -3.30 4.26
C ALA A 29 -12.52 -4.78 4.40
N ALA A 30 -13.29 -5.33 3.47
CA ALA A 30 -13.73 -6.72 3.47
C ALA A 30 -12.73 -7.71 2.85
N ARG A 31 -11.60 -7.24 2.32
CA ARG A 31 -10.57 -8.09 1.70
C ARG A 31 -9.84 -8.94 2.76
N PRO A 32 -9.32 -10.13 2.40
CA PRO A 32 -8.48 -10.94 3.29
C PRO A 32 -7.25 -10.22 3.86
N SER A 33 -6.78 -9.19 3.15
CA SER A 33 -5.79 -8.22 3.59
C SER A 33 -6.44 -6.84 3.55
N PRO A 34 -7.11 -6.39 4.63
CA PRO A 34 -7.85 -5.14 4.64
C PRO A 34 -6.94 -3.93 4.46
N ALA A 35 -7.51 -2.84 3.96
CA ALA A 35 -6.85 -1.55 3.95
C ALA A 35 -6.57 -1.07 5.37
N ALA A 36 -5.40 -0.47 5.56
CA ALA A 36 -4.96 0.12 6.81
C ALA A 36 -4.19 1.43 6.53
N LYS A 37 -4.10 2.27 7.54
CA LYS A 37 -3.46 3.57 7.45
C LYS A 37 -2.65 3.87 8.70
N ALA A 38 -1.43 4.38 8.51
CA ALA A 38 -0.65 5.03 9.56
C ALA A 38 -0.52 6.52 9.23
N SER A 39 -0.56 7.36 10.23
CA SER A 39 -0.38 8.81 10.05
C SER A 39 0.36 9.44 11.22
N CYS A 40 1.12 10.47 10.93
CA CYS A 40 1.78 11.30 11.92
C CYS A 40 1.67 12.78 11.51
N THR A 41 1.40 13.62 12.51
CA THR A 41 1.45 15.08 12.35
C THR A 41 2.69 15.59 13.07
N LEU A 42 3.56 16.30 12.34
CA LEU A 42 4.76 16.94 12.85
C LEU A 42 4.39 18.22 13.63
N ALA A 43 5.35 18.75 14.39
CA ALA A 43 5.12 19.91 15.28
C ALA A 43 4.62 21.17 14.54
N ASP A 44 4.92 21.31 13.27
CA ASP A 44 4.48 22.41 12.40
C ASP A 44 3.15 22.15 11.66
N GLY A 45 2.45 21.08 12.01
CA GLY A 45 1.18 20.68 11.38
C GLY A 45 1.33 19.93 10.06
N LYS A 46 2.56 19.73 9.55
CA LYS A 46 2.81 18.91 8.37
C LYS A 46 2.57 17.43 8.66
N THR A 47 2.22 16.67 7.66
CA THR A 47 1.78 15.27 7.83
C THR A 47 2.60 14.28 7.04
N ILE A 48 2.73 13.09 7.61
CA ILE A 48 3.22 11.89 6.95
C ILE A 48 2.11 10.86 7.02
N THR A 49 1.78 10.21 5.90
CA THR A 49 0.80 9.13 5.86
C THR A 49 1.32 7.93 5.10
N VAL A 50 0.91 6.73 5.55
CA VAL A 50 1.17 5.47 4.86
C VAL A 50 -0.17 4.75 4.71
N ASP A 51 -0.59 4.53 3.47
CA ASP A 51 -1.77 3.72 3.15
C ASP A 51 -1.30 2.37 2.60
N TYR A 52 -1.78 1.27 3.19
CA TYR A 52 -1.33 -0.08 2.84
C TYR A 52 -2.45 -1.10 3.01
N SER A 53 -2.23 -2.31 2.52
CA SER A 53 -3.09 -3.46 2.85
C SER A 53 -2.35 -4.37 3.81
N SER A 54 -3.02 -4.76 4.90
CA SER A 54 -2.46 -5.50 6.04
C SER A 54 -2.71 -7.00 5.89
N PRO A 55 -1.75 -7.80 5.38
CA PRO A 55 -1.90 -9.27 5.32
C PRO A 55 -1.81 -9.89 6.71
N ARG A 56 -2.37 -11.10 6.83
CA ARG A 56 -2.44 -11.92 8.03
C ARG A 56 -1.46 -13.09 7.94
N ALA A 57 -0.83 -13.45 9.03
CA ALA A 57 0.10 -14.60 9.07
C ALA A 57 -0.64 -15.91 8.87
N LYS A 58 -1.76 -16.14 9.56
CA LYS A 58 -2.58 -17.36 9.48
C LYS A 58 -1.74 -18.63 9.65
N GLY A 59 -0.83 -18.63 10.62
CA GLY A 59 0.05 -19.75 10.92
C GLY A 59 1.14 -20.04 9.86
N ARG A 60 1.30 -19.19 8.85
CA ARG A 60 2.34 -19.36 7.83
C ARG A 60 3.65 -18.79 8.32
N LYS A 61 4.77 -19.40 7.92
CA LYS A 61 6.08 -18.81 8.04
C LYS A 61 6.16 -17.61 7.09
N ILE A 62 6.42 -16.43 7.62
CA ILE A 62 6.45 -15.20 6.82
C ILE A 62 7.83 -14.99 6.21
N TYR A 63 8.81 -14.58 6.98
CA TYR A 63 10.11 -14.26 6.44
C TYR A 63 10.95 -15.52 6.13
N GLY A 64 11.49 -15.59 4.93
CA GLY A 64 12.11 -16.81 4.40
C GLY A 64 11.09 -17.89 4.00
N GLY A 65 9.80 -17.52 3.93
CA GLY A 65 8.70 -18.35 3.45
C GLY A 65 7.80 -17.55 2.50
N LEU A 66 6.70 -16.97 3.00
CA LEU A 66 5.79 -16.15 2.19
C LEU A 66 6.48 -14.90 1.61
N VAL A 67 7.38 -14.30 2.36
CA VAL A 67 8.22 -13.16 1.97
C VAL A 67 9.66 -13.63 1.96
N PRO A 68 10.26 -13.91 0.78
CA PRO A 68 11.63 -14.36 0.67
C PRO A 68 12.62 -13.32 1.19
N TYR A 69 13.74 -13.77 1.73
CA TYR A 69 14.87 -12.90 2.05
C TYR A 69 15.61 -12.48 0.77
N GLY A 70 16.12 -11.24 0.76
CA GLY A 70 16.88 -10.70 -0.36
C GLY A 70 16.05 -10.28 -1.57
N GLU A 71 14.72 -10.46 -1.54
CA GLU A 71 13.84 -10.10 -2.63
C GLU A 71 13.00 -8.84 -2.31
N VAL A 72 12.66 -8.08 -3.35
CA VAL A 72 11.82 -6.89 -3.19
C VAL A 72 10.38 -7.30 -2.88
N TRP A 73 9.85 -6.78 -1.78
CA TRP A 73 8.47 -6.96 -1.37
C TRP A 73 7.76 -5.59 -1.23
N ARG A 74 6.51 -5.50 -1.73
CA ARG A 74 5.71 -4.26 -1.71
C ARG A 74 5.25 -3.78 -0.33
N ALA A 75 5.85 -4.29 0.76
CA ALA A 75 5.54 -3.91 2.13
C ALA A 75 4.04 -3.96 2.46
N GLY A 76 3.37 -5.04 2.05
CA GLY A 76 1.93 -5.22 2.23
C GLY A 76 1.34 -6.23 1.25
N ALA A 77 0.06 -6.07 0.94
CA ALA A 77 -0.69 -6.90 0.01
C ALA A 77 -1.56 -6.01 -0.91
N ASN A 78 -2.16 -6.63 -1.93
CA ASN A 78 -2.99 -5.94 -2.93
C ASN A 78 -2.22 -4.82 -3.64
N GLU A 79 -2.72 -3.58 -3.61
CA GLU A 79 -2.04 -2.41 -4.15
C GLU A 79 -0.74 -2.14 -3.38
N ALA A 80 0.25 -1.54 -4.04
CA ALA A 80 1.51 -1.16 -3.42
C ALA A 80 1.30 -0.11 -2.32
N THR A 81 2.11 -0.21 -1.26
CA THR A 81 2.03 0.69 -0.10
C THR A 81 2.40 2.12 -0.49
N THR A 82 1.49 3.04 -0.28
CA THR A 82 1.66 4.46 -0.60
C THR A 82 2.21 5.22 0.59
N PHE A 83 3.19 6.08 0.36
CA PHE A 83 3.78 7.00 1.35
C PHE A 83 3.64 8.43 0.86
N VAL A 84 3.04 9.29 1.68
CA VAL A 84 2.81 10.69 1.35
C VAL A 84 3.40 11.56 2.45
N THR A 85 4.15 12.57 2.05
CA THR A 85 4.66 13.61 2.96
C THR A 85 4.34 15.01 2.43
N THR A 86 3.89 15.88 3.31
CA THR A 86 3.59 17.29 2.97
C THR A 86 4.76 18.23 3.25
N THR A 87 5.93 17.69 3.57
CA THR A 87 7.18 18.46 3.80
C THR A 87 8.39 17.59 3.47
N ASP A 88 9.53 18.20 3.26
CA ASP A 88 10.78 17.51 3.08
C ASP A 88 11.21 16.81 4.37
N LEU A 89 11.71 15.59 4.22
CA LEU A 89 12.09 14.70 5.30
C LEU A 89 13.53 14.22 5.16
N MET A 90 14.12 13.87 6.30
CA MET A 90 15.28 13.00 6.40
C MET A 90 14.81 11.61 6.80
N VAL A 91 14.96 10.63 5.94
CA VAL A 91 14.62 9.22 6.18
C VAL A 91 15.91 8.42 6.30
N GLY A 92 16.26 7.97 7.50
CA GLY A 92 17.54 7.28 7.75
C GLY A 92 18.77 8.05 7.28
N GLY A 93 18.73 9.40 7.33
CA GLY A 93 19.81 10.27 6.85
C GLY A 93 19.75 10.61 5.36
N THR A 94 18.75 10.14 4.62
CA THR A 94 18.57 10.45 3.19
C THR A 94 17.43 11.46 3.00
N HIS A 95 17.66 12.48 2.18
CA HIS A 95 16.66 13.51 1.85
C HIS A 95 15.54 12.92 0.98
N VAL A 96 14.31 13.14 1.40
CA VAL A 96 13.07 12.78 0.68
C VAL A 96 12.20 14.03 0.56
N PRO A 97 12.05 14.62 -0.63
CA PRO A 97 11.21 15.79 -0.84
C PRO A 97 9.74 15.55 -0.48
N ALA A 98 8.99 16.62 -0.23
CA ALA A 98 7.54 16.55 -0.14
C ALA A 98 6.95 15.91 -1.41
N GLY A 99 6.03 14.95 -1.25
CA GLY A 99 5.50 14.23 -2.41
C GLY A 99 4.78 12.94 -2.06
N ASN A 100 4.44 12.21 -3.13
CA ASN A 100 3.80 10.90 -3.09
C ASN A 100 4.78 9.85 -3.60
N TYR A 101 4.90 8.75 -2.89
CA TYR A 101 5.85 7.67 -3.16
C TYR A 101 5.21 6.30 -2.95
N THR A 102 5.86 5.28 -3.45
CA THR A 102 5.55 3.89 -3.12
C THR A 102 6.68 3.31 -2.27
N LEU A 103 6.33 2.56 -1.23
CA LEU A 103 7.30 1.86 -0.39
C LEU A 103 7.42 0.40 -0.81
N PHE A 104 8.65 -0.04 -0.98
CA PHE A 104 9.03 -1.45 -1.02
C PHE A 104 10.08 -1.70 0.06
N VAL A 105 10.28 -2.96 0.40
CA VAL A 105 11.38 -3.38 1.28
C VAL A 105 12.07 -4.62 0.70
N ILE A 106 13.35 -4.76 1.01
CA ILE A 106 14.09 -6.00 0.84
C ILE A 106 14.37 -6.52 2.25
N PRO A 107 13.61 -7.52 2.73
CA PRO A 107 13.87 -8.11 4.03
C PRO A 107 15.14 -8.96 4.03
N ASP A 108 15.91 -8.90 5.10
CA ASP A 108 16.94 -9.86 5.42
C ASP A 108 16.92 -10.16 6.93
N LYS A 109 17.72 -11.10 7.40
CA LYS A 109 17.71 -11.55 8.81
C LYS A 109 18.09 -10.44 9.75
N ASP A 110 19.13 -9.70 9.42
CA ASP A 110 19.77 -8.74 10.34
C ASP A 110 19.54 -7.28 9.93
N LYS A 111 19.16 -7.04 8.66
CA LYS A 111 18.99 -5.70 8.13
C LYS A 111 17.98 -5.71 6.98
N TRP A 112 17.06 -4.75 6.99
CA TRP A 112 16.18 -4.53 5.85
C TRP A 112 16.63 -3.31 5.06
N THR A 113 16.29 -3.28 3.76
CA THR A 113 16.41 -2.09 2.94
C THR A 113 15.03 -1.56 2.63
N LEU A 114 14.73 -0.32 3.03
CA LEU A 114 13.56 0.42 2.59
C LEU A 114 13.86 1.03 1.22
N ILE A 115 12.97 0.84 0.27
CA ILE A 115 13.00 1.47 -1.05
C ILE A 115 11.86 2.49 -1.12
N ILE A 116 12.18 3.73 -1.44
CA ILE A 116 11.23 4.81 -1.69
C ILE A 116 11.21 5.03 -3.20
N SER A 117 10.13 4.62 -3.85
CA SER A 117 9.99 4.71 -5.31
C SER A 117 9.18 5.93 -5.71
N LYS A 118 9.62 6.61 -6.76
CA LYS A 118 8.91 7.74 -7.40
C LYS A 118 7.66 7.29 -8.17
N LYS A 119 7.58 6.00 -8.53
CA LYS A 119 6.45 5.46 -9.27
C LYS A 119 5.31 5.12 -8.34
N THR A 120 4.12 5.60 -8.63
CA THR A 120 2.94 5.50 -7.75
C THR A 120 1.73 4.94 -8.48
N GLY A 121 0.71 4.52 -7.71
CA GLY A 121 -0.55 4.00 -8.27
C GLY A 121 -0.46 2.59 -8.82
N GLU A 122 0.56 1.82 -8.44
CA GLU A 122 0.83 0.49 -8.97
C GLU A 122 0.29 -0.62 -8.09
N TRP A 123 0.20 -1.82 -8.67
CA TRP A 123 -0.07 -3.03 -7.91
C TRP A 123 1.16 -3.48 -7.09
N GLY A 124 2.36 -3.07 -7.51
CA GLY A 124 3.63 -3.37 -6.84
C GLY A 124 4.24 -4.73 -7.20
N ILE A 125 3.64 -5.46 -8.13
CA ILE A 125 4.19 -6.66 -8.75
C ILE A 125 3.90 -6.58 -10.26
N PRO A 126 4.93 -6.63 -11.12
CA PRO A 126 6.36 -6.63 -10.78
C PRO A 126 6.83 -5.30 -10.14
N TYR A 127 7.94 -5.35 -9.39
CA TYR A 127 8.63 -4.15 -8.92
C TYR A 127 9.09 -3.30 -10.13
N PRO A 128 8.88 -1.97 -10.12
CA PRO A 128 9.11 -1.12 -11.30
C PRO A 128 10.58 -0.93 -11.71
N GLY A 129 11.52 -1.42 -10.89
CA GLY A 129 12.96 -1.34 -11.17
C GLY A 129 13.65 -0.18 -10.45
N ALA A 130 14.98 -0.31 -10.32
CA ALA A 130 15.82 0.62 -9.56
C ALA A 130 15.84 2.04 -10.14
N ASP A 131 15.56 2.22 -11.43
CA ASP A 131 15.48 3.55 -12.08
C ASP A 131 14.31 4.39 -11.53
N SER A 132 13.32 3.74 -10.93
CA SER A 132 12.20 4.39 -10.26
C SER A 132 12.49 4.75 -8.81
N ASP A 133 13.59 4.28 -8.22
CA ASP A 133 13.92 4.56 -6.84
C ASP A 133 14.34 6.03 -6.66
N LEU A 134 13.79 6.66 -5.65
CA LEU A 134 14.30 7.92 -5.13
C LEU A 134 15.45 7.65 -4.15
N ALA A 135 15.25 6.65 -3.29
CA ALA A 135 16.19 6.32 -2.23
C ALA A 135 16.10 4.85 -1.83
N ARG A 136 17.23 4.31 -1.35
CA ARG A 136 17.34 3.06 -0.62
C ARG A 136 17.96 3.34 0.74
N VAL A 137 17.30 2.95 1.81
CA VAL A 137 17.68 3.30 3.17
C VAL A 137 17.69 2.05 4.03
N ASP A 138 18.72 1.91 4.86
CA ASP A 138 18.82 0.81 5.80
C ASP A 138 17.82 0.94 6.93
N MET A 139 17.12 -0.14 7.26
CA MET A 139 16.24 -0.26 8.42
C MET A 139 16.90 -1.16 9.47
N LYS A 140 16.78 -0.77 10.73
CA LYS A 140 17.16 -1.60 11.88
C LYS A 140 16.15 -2.72 12.07
N VAL A 141 16.63 -3.94 12.27
CA VAL A 141 15.79 -5.11 12.57
C VAL A 141 15.95 -5.50 14.03
N SER A 142 14.86 -5.88 14.66
CA SER A 142 14.84 -6.39 16.03
C SER A 142 13.73 -7.41 16.19
N THR A 143 13.89 -8.28 17.19
CA THR A 143 12.85 -9.21 17.63
C THR A 143 11.95 -8.55 18.66
N ILE A 144 10.63 -8.73 18.54
CA ILE A 144 9.65 -8.28 19.53
C ILE A 144 9.12 -9.47 20.32
N PRO A 145 8.77 -9.27 21.61
CA PRO A 145 8.42 -10.40 22.52
C PRO A 145 7.06 -11.03 22.20
N SER A 146 6.17 -10.31 21.54
CA SER A 146 4.82 -10.78 21.22
C SER A 146 4.65 -10.94 19.72
N THR A 147 4.03 -12.04 19.29
CA THR A 147 3.74 -12.30 17.88
C THR A 147 2.66 -11.35 17.36
N VAL A 148 2.95 -10.67 16.27
CA VAL A 148 2.04 -9.79 15.55
C VAL A 148 1.43 -10.57 14.37
N GLU A 149 0.16 -10.92 14.47
CA GLU A 149 -0.59 -11.68 13.45
C GLU A 149 -0.78 -10.89 12.15
N ASN A 150 -1.02 -9.59 12.29
CA ASN A 150 -1.36 -8.71 11.18
C ASN A 150 -0.14 -7.87 10.81
N PHE A 151 0.29 -7.89 9.55
CA PHE A 151 1.32 -6.94 9.12
C PHE A 151 0.91 -5.52 9.45
N THR A 152 1.70 -4.84 10.24
CA THR A 152 1.41 -3.51 10.77
C THR A 152 2.49 -2.53 10.37
N ILE A 153 2.07 -1.39 9.79
CA ILE A 153 2.92 -0.22 9.62
C ILE A 153 2.46 0.83 10.61
N ALA A 154 3.41 1.40 11.34
CA ALA A 154 3.16 2.49 12.28
C ALA A 154 4.14 3.65 12.06
N LEU A 155 3.69 4.85 12.36
CA LEU A 155 4.52 6.05 12.48
C LEU A 155 4.60 6.39 13.97
N GLY A 156 5.73 6.10 14.58
CA GLY A 156 5.97 6.37 15.99
C GLY A 156 6.06 7.84 16.32
N LYS A 157 6.18 8.17 17.59
CA LYS A 157 6.46 9.55 18.06
C LYS A 157 7.89 9.62 18.55
N ALA A 158 8.65 10.60 18.05
CA ALA A 158 9.99 10.92 18.51
C ALA A 158 10.15 12.46 18.58
N PRO A 159 11.10 12.96 19.37
CA PRO A 159 11.28 14.43 19.55
C PRO A 159 11.48 15.20 18.26
N LYS A 160 12.06 14.57 17.22
CA LYS A 160 12.39 15.22 15.94
C LYS A 160 11.60 14.70 14.76
N GLY A 161 10.59 13.82 14.97
CA GLY A 161 9.83 13.25 13.85
C GLY A 161 9.04 12.01 14.20
N CYS A 162 8.84 11.16 13.20
CA CYS A 162 7.96 10.00 13.26
C CYS A 162 8.64 8.77 12.66
N PRO A 163 9.40 7.99 13.44
CA PRO A 163 10.02 6.78 12.90
C PRO A 163 8.98 5.86 12.26
N LEU A 164 9.32 5.35 11.07
CA LEU A 164 8.56 4.32 10.38
C LEU A 164 8.89 2.96 11.00
N ILE A 165 7.87 2.23 11.38
CA ILE A 165 7.96 0.92 12.03
C ILE A 165 7.10 -0.07 11.25
N MET A 166 7.66 -1.22 10.91
CA MET A 166 6.97 -2.34 10.29
C MET A 166 7.09 -3.57 11.19
N GLU A 167 5.96 -4.21 11.50
CA GLU A 167 5.92 -5.37 12.38
C GLU A 167 5.09 -6.50 11.77
N TRP A 168 5.62 -7.71 11.84
CA TRP A 168 4.91 -8.94 11.53
C TRP A 168 5.60 -10.13 12.17
N GLU A 169 4.83 -11.11 12.65
CA GLU A 169 5.32 -12.17 13.52
C GLU A 169 6.10 -11.59 14.72
N THR A 170 7.33 -11.98 14.91
CA THR A 170 8.23 -11.48 15.98
C THR A 170 9.26 -10.50 15.44
N THR A 171 9.11 -10.04 14.20
CA THR A 171 10.07 -9.14 13.54
C THR A 171 9.56 -7.69 13.54
N ARG A 172 10.42 -6.77 13.97
CA ARG A 172 10.26 -5.33 13.80
C ARG A 172 11.39 -4.79 12.95
N ALA A 173 11.05 -4.09 11.86
CA ALA A 173 11.98 -3.28 11.10
C ALA A 173 11.63 -1.79 11.29
N SER A 174 12.62 -0.93 11.47
CA SER A 174 12.38 0.50 11.72
C SER A 174 13.44 1.39 11.10
N VAL A 175 13.03 2.61 10.74
CA VAL A 175 13.91 3.67 10.26
C VAL A 175 13.46 5.01 10.83
N ASP A 176 14.41 5.85 11.22
CA ASP A 176 14.12 7.19 11.73
C ASP A 176 13.67 8.11 10.60
N ILE A 177 12.57 8.83 10.83
CA ILE A 177 12.10 9.90 9.95
C ILE A 177 12.06 11.18 10.77
N SER A 178 12.75 12.21 10.30
CA SER A 178 12.70 13.55 10.89
C SER A 178 12.40 14.60 9.81
N LYS A 179 11.89 15.75 10.25
CA LYS A 179 11.83 16.93 9.38
C LYS A 179 13.25 17.42 9.11
N MET A 180 13.44 18.00 7.93
CA MET A 180 14.64 18.79 7.61
C MET A 180 14.66 20.12 8.36
#